data_dd72793fbcda0b40341cf8ac62e8b2e6
#
_entry.id   dd72793fbcda0b40341cf8ac62e8b2e6
#
_cell.length_a   1.000
_cell.length_b   1.000
_cell.length_c   1.000
_cell.angle_alpha   90.00
_cell.angle_beta   90.00
_cell.angle_gamma   90.00
#
_symmetry.space_group_name_H-M   'P 1'
#
loop_
_entity.id
_entity.type
_entity.pdbx_description
1 polymer ?
#
loop_
_entity_poly.entity_id
_entity_poly.type
_entity_poly.pdbx_seq_one_letter_code
_entity_poly.pdbx_strand_id
1 'polypeptide(L)'
;MKRKGLLRRSIAILLFVLPCSEILCAQNPAAIQAAEAACGPQNARFHVEVAPHETPQNAPQGEATVYVIENAWTRTPTVRIAVDGKWVGATKGWSYLAVYVKPGQHHLCISKQTRSNKLDDNVALAPLLAKAGGEYYFLADTAGFILPGLLALEDIDADEGKLLIATRGLAKP
;
A
#
# COMPACT_ATOMS: atom_id res chain seq x y z
N MET A 1 52.64 49.77 -49.16
CA MET A 1 51.59 48.72 -49.23
C MET A 1 51.79 47.72 -48.08
N LYS A 2 51.02 47.79 -46.99
CA LYS A 2 51.14 46.94 -45.81
C LYS A 2 50.03 45.85 -45.83
N ARG A 3 50.39 44.56 -45.92
CA ARG A 3 49.52 43.45 -45.81
C ARG A 3 49.26 43.14 -44.31
N LYS A 4 48.03 43.28 -43.91
CA LYS A 4 47.57 42.86 -42.55
C LYS A 4 47.32 41.35 -42.55
N GLY A 5 48.09 40.61 -41.73
CA GLY A 5 47.89 39.17 -41.45
C GLY A 5 46.68 38.96 -40.58
N LEU A 6 45.77 38.10 -41.06
CA LEU A 6 44.57 37.67 -40.33
C LEU A 6 44.91 36.50 -39.42
N LEU A 7 44.91 36.73 -38.12
CA LEU A 7 45.19 35.72 -37.10
C LEU A 7 43.91 34.87 -36.92
N ARG A 8 43.92 33.65 -37.46
CA ARG A 8 42.86 32.66 -37.21
C ARG A 8 43.02 32.10 -35.78
N ARG A 9 42.14 32.52 -34.87
CA ARG A 9 42.01 31.91 -33.55
C ARG A 9 41.15 30.63 -33.71
N SER A 10 41.80 29.48 -33.62
CA SER A 10 41.10 28.18 -33.49
C SER A 10 40.58 28.07 -32.07
N ILE A 11 39.27 28.10 -31.91
CA ILE A 11 38.58 27.80 -30.67
C ILE A 11 38.43 26.27 -30.61
N ALA A 12 39.26 25.63 -29.77
CA ALA A 12 39.08 24.22 -29.44
C ALA A 12 37.89 24.09 -28.47
N ILE A 13 36.78 23.59 -28.98
CA ILE A 13 35.60 23.24 -28.16
C ILE A 13 35.96 21.92 -27.49
N LEU A 14 36.30 21.99 -26.19
CA LEU A 14 36.47 20.80 -25.35
C LEU A 14 35.08 20.28 -25.00
N LEU A 15 34.61 19.27 -25.71
CA LEU A 15 33.38 18.51 -25.37
C LEU A 15 33.68 17.73 -24.09
N PHE A 16 33.22 18.25 -22.97
CA PHE A 16 33.16 17.55 -21.70
C PHE A 16 32.01 16.53 -21.84
N VAL A 17 32.35 15.29 -22.20
CA VAL A 17 31.45 14.15 -22.08
C VAL A 17 31.33 13.83 -20.59
N LEU A 18 30.33 14.40 -19.93
CA LEU A 18 29.92 13.97 -18.59
C LEU A 18 29.46 12.50 -18.70
N PRO A 19 30.07 11.57 -17.99
CA PRO A 19 29.49 10.23 -17.87
C PRO A 19 28.13 10.42 -17.18
N CYS A 20 27.06 10.17 -17.93
CA CYS A 20 25.74 9.98 -17.37
C CYS A 20 25.81 8.72 -16.51
N SER A 21 26.12 8.89 -15.23
CA SER A 21 26.00 7.83 -14.25
C SER A 21 24.53 7.50 -14.21
N GLU A 22 24.13 6.41 -14.88
CA GLU A 22 22.84 5.78 -14.69
C GLU A 22 22.76 5.43 -13.21
N ILE A 23 22.12 6.33 -12.45
CA ILE A 23 21.64 5.99 -11.11
C ILE A 23 20.50 5.00 -11.37
N LEU A 24 20.88 3.72 -11.54
CA LEU A 24 19.93 2.63 -11.35
C LEU A 24 19.36 2.88 -9.96
N CYS A 25 18.07 3.21 -9.90
CA CYS A 25 17.27 3.12 -8.68
C CYS A 25 17.23 1.63 -8.27
N ALA A 26 18.33 1.13 -7.78
CA ALA A 26 18.39 -0.16 -7.12
C ALA A 26 17.57 0.01 -5.84
N GLN A 27 16.44 -0.69 -5.76
CA GLN A 27 15.65 -0.71 -4.56
C GLN A 27 16.56 -1.09 -3.39
N ASN A 28 16.48 -0.32 -2.31
CA ASN A 28 17.28 -0.59 -1.11
C ASN A 28 16.90 -1.97 -0.52
N PRO A 29 17.77 -2.98 -0.54
CA PRO A 29 17.44 -4.31 -0.03
C PRO A 29 16.95 -4.30 1.42
N ALA A 30 17.48 -3.37 2.23
CA ALA A 30 17.06 -3.21 3.62
C ALA A 30 15.61 -2.68 3.73
N ALA A 31 15.19 -1.79 2.83
CA ALA A 31 13.81 -1.32 2.80
C ALA A 31 12.83 -2.43 2.40
N ILE A 32 13.20 -3.26 1.42
CA ILE A 32 12.42 -4.43 1.03
C ILE A 32 12.29 -5.39 2.21
N GLN A 33 13.40 -5.73 2.88
CA GLN A 33 13.39 -6.64 4.03
C GLN A 33 12.55 -6.09 5.18
N ALA A 34 12.62 -4.80 5.47
CA ALA A 34 11.78 -4.16 6.48
C ALA A 34 10.29 -4.22 6.11
N ALA A 35 9.94 -3.97 4.86
CA ALA A 35 8.58 -4.06 4.37
C ALA A 35 8.04 -5.52 4.41
N GLU A 36 8.87 -6.50 4.07
CA GLU A 36 8.49 -7.91 4.18
C GLU A 36 8.34 -8.36 5.63
N ALA A 37 9.15 -7.86 6.54
CA ALA A 37 9.01 -8.14 7.97
C ALA A 37 7.72 -7.55 8.55
N ALA A 38 7.31 -6.37 8.08
CA ALA A 38 6.10 -5.70 8.54
C ALA A 38 4.81 -6.26 7.91
N CYS A 39 4.86 -6.65 6.65
CA CYS A 39 3.68 -6.98 5.85
C CYS A 39 3.63 -8.47 5.45
N GLY A 40 4.78 -9.09 5.20
CA GLY A 40 4.88 -10.44 4.66
C GLY A 40 5.55 -10.50 3.29
N PRO A 41 5.80 -11.69 2.74
CA PRO A 41 6.59 -11.87 1.53
C PRO A 41 5.95 -11.22 0.31
N GLN A 42 6.77 -10.61 -0.54
CA GLN A 42 6.31 -9.84 -1.72
C GLN A 42 5.49 -10.68 -2.71
N ASN A 43 5.80 -11.95 -2.84
CA ASN A 43 5.21 -12.84 -3.85
C ASN A 43 3.78 -13.30 -3.56
N ALA A 44 3.21 -12.94 -2.40
CA ALA A 44 1.83 -13.29 -2.09
C ALA A 44 0.84 -12.64 -3.08
N ARG A 45 -0.11 -13.43 -3.57
CA ARG A 45 -1.16 -12.98 -4.47
C ARG A 45 -2.51 -13.48 -3.98
N PHE A 46 -3.50 -12.60 -4.12
CA PHE A 46 -4.89 -12.88 -3.80
C PHE A 46 -5.76 -12.72 -5.03
N HIS A 47 -6.74 -13.59 -5.14
CA HIS A 47 -7.87 -13.45 -6.02
C HIS A 47 -9.08 -13.12 -5.16
N VAL A 48 -9.62 -11.92 -5.29
CA VAL A 48 -10.69 -11.44 -4.41
C VAL A 48 -12.02 -11.53 -5.12
N GLU A 49 -12.96 -12.24 -4.51
CA GLU A 49 -14.36 -12.21 -4.82
C GLU A 49 -15.08 -11.26 -3.85
N VAL A 50 -15.99 -10.45 -4.36
CA VAL A 50 -16.77 -9.53 -3.52
C VAL A 50 -18.19 -10.06 -3.42
N ALA A 51 -18.61 -10.38 -2.21
CA ALA A 51 -19.95 -10.86 -1.91
C ALA A 51 -20.82 -9.68 -1.41
N PRO A 52 -21.70 -9.12 -2.26
CA PRO A 52 -22.59 -8.05 -1.83
C PRO A 52 -23.60 -8.58 -0.81
N HIS A 53 -23.90 -7.79 0.20
CA HIS A 53 -24.86 -8.08 1.26
C HIS A 53 -24.55 -9.30 2.15
N GLU A 54 -23.34 -9.83 2.06
CA GLU A 54 -22.88 -10.88 2.97
C GLU A 54 -22.21 -10.24 4.20
N THR A 55 -22.49 -10.80 5.36
CA THR A 55 -21.87 -10.39 6.62
C THR A 55 -20.75 -11.36 7.00
N PRO A 56 -19.68 -10.88 7.65
CA PRO A 56 -18.64 -11.77 8.14
C PRO A 56 -19.21 -12.71 9.23
N GLN A 57 -18.53 -13.81 9.45
CA GLN A 57 -18.84 -14.69 10.58
C GLN A 57 -18.58 -13.93 11.89
N ASN A 58 -19.22 -14.38 12.96
CA ASN A 58 -18.91 -13.83 14.29
C ASN A 58 -17.46 -14.14 14.67
N ALA A 59 -16.82 -13.18 15.33
CA ALA A 59 -15.48 -13.40 15.86
C ALA A 59 -15.45 -14.61 16.81
N PRO A 60 -14.38 -15.39 16.81
CA PRO A 60 -14.14 -16.39 17.83
C PRO A 60 -14.20 -15.77 19.23
N GLN A 61 -14.63 -16.56 20.22
CA GLN A 61 -14.78 -16.06 21.58
C GLN A 61 -13.47 -15.51 22.10
N GLY A 62 -13.49 -14.26 22.58
CA GLY A 62 -12.34 -13.57 23.15
C GLY A 62 -11.42 -12.89 22.10
N GLU A 63 -11.70 -13.04 20.82
CA GLU A 63 -10.98 -12.28 19.78
C GLU A 63 -11.68 -10.95 19.45
N ALA A 64 -10.94 -10.04 18.85
CA ALA A 64 -11.42 -8.78 18.30
C ALA A 64 -11.66 -8.91 16.81
N THR A 65 -12.57 -8.11 16.26
CA THR A 65 -12.79 -7.98 14.82
C THR A 65 -12.14 -6.69 14.31
N VAL A 66 -11.33 -6.83 13.28
CA VAL A 66 -10.72 -5.70 12.56
C VAL A 66 -11.32 -5.66 11.16
N TYR A 67 -11.95 -4.55 10.84
CA TYR A 67 -12.49 -4.29 9.52
C TYR A 67 -11.53 -3.39 8.75
N VAL A 68 -11.03 -3.86 7.63
CA VAL A 68 -10.26 -3.03 6.69
C VAL A 68 -11.13 -2.73 5.48
N ILE A 69 -11.48 -1.48 5.30
CA ILE A 69 -12.48 -1.00 4.35
C ILE A 69 -11.78 -0.25 3.24
N GLU A 70 -11.94 -0.67 1.99
CA GLU A 70 -11.32 0.00 0.86
C GLU A 70 -12.12 1.22 0.44
N ASN A 71 -11.46 2.38 0.39
CA ASN A 71 -12.00 3.61 -0.17
C ASN A 71 -11.54 3.77 -1.62
N ALA A 72 -12.34 3.26 -2.54
CA ALA A 72 -11.99 3.25 -3.95
C ALA A 72 -13.10 3.84 -4.81
N TRP A 73 -12.75 4.78 -5.68
CA TRP A 73 -13.71 5.44 -6.59
C TRP A 73 -13.84 4.75 -7.95
N THR A 74 -12.88 3.93 -8.35
CA THR A 74 -12.84 3.30 -9.68
C THR A 74 -12.09 1.96 -9.62
N ARG A 75 -11.71 1.41 -10.79
CA ARG A 75 -10.93 0.16 -10.94
C ARG A 75 -9.63 0.21 -10.15
N THR A 76 -9.73 -0.11 -8.88
CA THR A 76 -8.58 -0.13 -7.99
C THR A 76 -7.82 -1.44 -8.08
N PRO A 77 -6.52 -1.41 -7.84
CA PRO A 77 -5.75 -2.63 -7.65
C PRO A 77 -6.27 -3.38 -6.41
N THR A 78 -6.09 -4.69 -6.38
CA THR A 78 -6.27 -5.47 -5.16
C THR A 78 -5.36 -4.92 -4.07
N VAL A 79 -5.90 -4.66 -2.88
CA VAL A 79 -5.15 -4.20 -1.70
C VAL A 79 -4.96 -5.39 -0.77
N ARG A 80 -3.73 -5.85 -0.63
CA ARG A 80 -3.34 -6.92 0.29
C ARG A 80 -3.34 -6.38 1.72
N ILE A 81 -3.77 -7.19 2.67
CA ILE A 81 -3.86 -6.84 4.08
C ILE A 81 -3.07 -7.86 4.89
N ALA A 82 -2.20 -7.38 5.76
CA ALA A 82 -1.44 -8.20 6.68
C ALA A 82 -1.63 -7.77 8.13
N VAL A 83 -1.48 -8.73 9.02
CA VAL A 83 -1.41 -8.53 10.47
C VAL A 83 -0.12 -9.19 10.96
N ASP A 84 0.69 -8.45 11.69
CA ASP A 84 1.95 -8.92 12.31
C ASP A 84 2.87 -9.63 11.31
N GLY A 85 3.05 -9.05 10.13
CA GLY A 85 3.93 -9.57 9.09
C GLY A 85 3.40 -10.79 8.34
N LYS A 86 2.10 -11.10 8.47
CA LYS A 86 1.44 -12.21 7.75
C LYS A 86 0.27 -11.69 6.93
N TRP A 87 0.25 -12.01 5.66
CA TRP A 87 -0.89 -11.73 4.81
C TRP A 87 -2.10 -12.53 5.27
N VAL A 88 -3.20 -11.83 5.54
CA VAL A 88 -4.47 -12.42 6.03
C VAL A 88 -5.58 -12.36 4.98
N GLY A 89 -5.40 -11.56 3.93
CA GLY A 89 -6.37 -11.44 2.86
C GLY A 89 -6.15 -10.20 2.00
N ALA A 90 -7.18 -9.82 1.26
CA ALA A 90 -7.14 -8.63 0.42
C ALA A 90 -8.55 -8.09 0.16
N THR A 91 -8.62 -6.80 -0.20
CA THR A 91 -9.83 -6.13 -0.71
C THR A 91 -9.69 -5.79 -2.18
N LYS A 92 -10.81 -5.51 -2.85
CA LYS A 92 -10.84 -5.06 -4.24
C LYS A 92 -12.07 -4.22 -4.51
N GLY A 93 -11.86 -2.96 -4.87
CA GLY A 93 -12.96 -2.05 -5.15
C GLY A 93 -13.78 -1.69 -3.90
N TRP A 94 -15.09 -1.58 -4.04
CA TRP A 94 -16.01 -1.27 -2.95
C TRP A 94 -16.23 -2.47 -2.04
N SER A 95 -15.18 -2.89 -1.32
CA SER A 95 -15.28 -4.03 -0.44
C SER A 95 -14.57 -3.78 0.91
N TYR A 96 -14.83 -4.65 1.86
CA TYR A 96 -14.14 -4.69 3.13
C TYR A 96 -13.73 -6.12 3.47
N LEU A 97 -12.67 -6.27 4.26
CA LEU A 97 -12.23 -7.54 4.83
C LEU A 97 -12.42 -7.49 6.35
N ALA A 98 -12.99 -8.55 6.92
CA ALA A 98 -13.03 -8.75 8.37
C ALA A 98 -11.94 -9.75 8.77
N VAL A 99 -11.11 -9.37 9.73
CA VAL A 99 -10.01 -10.18 10.27
C VAL A 99 -10.19 -10.32 11.77
N TYR A 100 -9.95 -11.51 12.30
CA TYR A 100 -10.03 -11.76 13.75
C TYR A 100 -8.63 -11.80 14.33
N VAL A 101 -8.44 -11.07 15.45
CA VAL A 101 -7.16 -10.98 16.14
C VAL A 101 -7.33 -11.22 17.63
N LYS A 102 -6.31 -11.80 18.26
CA LYS A 102 -6.27 -11.97 19.71
C LYS A 102 -6.14 -10.61 20.39
N PRO A 103 -6.56 -10.47 21.65
CA PRO A 103 -6.25 -9.26 22.42
C PRO A 103 -4.73 -9.03 22.50
N GLY A 104 -4.30 -7.79 22.33
CA GLY A 104 -2.90 -7.43 22.39
C GLY A 104 -2.52 -6.33 21.39
N GLN A 105 -1.24 -6.08 21.31
CA GLN A 105 -0.67 -5.14 20.36
C GLN A 105 -0.45 -5.83 19.01
N HIS A 106 -0.93 -5.22 17.95
CA HIS A 106 -0.81 -5.67 16.57
C HIS A 106 -0.31 -4.56 15.66
N HIS A 107 0.22 -4.95 14.51
CA HIS A 107 0.58 -4.06 13.41
C HIS A 107 -0.15 -4.48 12.16
N LEU A 108 -0.96 -3.58 11.63
CA LEU A 108 -1.62 -3.75 10.35
C LEU A 108 -0.72 -3.22 9.24
N CYS A 109 -0.71 -3.91 8.12
CA CYS A 109 -0.06 -3.47 6.92
C CYS A 109 -0.99 -3.64 5.73
N ILE A 110 -1.02 -2.65 4.85
CA ILE A 110 -1.65 -2.78 3.54
C ILE A 110 -0.65 -2.50 2.42
N SER A 111 -0.83 -3.16 1.28
CA SER A 111 -0.01 -2.97 0.09
C SER A 111 -0.82 -3.21 -1.18
N LYS A 112 -0.60 -2.39 -2.22
CA LYS A 112 -1.21 -2.64 -3.53
C LYS A 112 -0.60 -3.88 -4.19
N GLN A 113 -1.45 -4.78 -4.68
CA GLN A 113 -1.01 -5.91 -5.49
C GLN A 113 -0.77 -5.43 -6.93
N THR A 114 0.48 -5.29 -7.31
CA THR A 114 0.88 -4.87 -8.65
C THR A 114 1.36 -6.06 -9.48
N ARG A 115 1.58 -5.86 -10.79
CA ARG A 115 2.14 -6.90 -11.66
C ARG A 115 3.58 -7.27 -11.28
N SER A 116 4.36 -6.30 -10.82
CA SER A 116 5.75 -6.49 -10.38
C SER A 116 5.87 -7.09 -8.98
N ASN A 117 4.78 -7.12 -8.19
CA ASN A 117 4.77 -7.55 -6.79
C ASN A 117 5.79 -6.85 -5.87
N LYS A 118 6.28 -5.71 -6.28
CA LYS A 118 7.23 -4.98 -5.44
C LYS A 118 6.50 -4.41 -4.22
N LEU A 119 7.09 -4.59 -3.05
CA LEU A 119 6.77 -3.86 -1.83
C LEU A 119 7.63 -2.58 -1.84
N ASP A 120 7.39 -1.74 -2.80
CA ASP A 120 7.99 -0.43 -2.88
C ASP A 120 7.06 0.59 -2.19
N ASP A 121 7.08 1.82 -2.60
CA ASP A 121 6.45 3.01 -1.99
C ASP A 121 4.92 2.92 -1.73
N ASN A 122 4.31 1.76 -1.95
CA ASN A 122 2.88 1.48 -1.83
C ASN A 122 2.56 0.57 -0.63
N VAL A 123 3.13 0.90 0.52
CA VAL A 123 2.86 0.23 1.79
C VAL A 123 2.37 1.27 2.79
N ALA A 124 1.30 0.97 3.52
CA ALA A 124 0.88 1.77 4.67
C ALA A 124 0.73 0.87 5.90
N LEU A 125 1.08 1.41 7.05
CA LEU A 125 1.11 0.72 8.34
C LEU A 125 0.24 1.44 9.35
N ALA A 126 -0.43 0.69 10.23
CA ALA A 126 -1.14 1.24 11.38
C ALA A 126 -0.95 0.34 12.61
N PRO A 127 -0.71 0.92 13.79
CA PRO A 127 -0.72 0.18 15.05
C PRO A 127 -2.16 -0.09 15.50
N LEU A 128 -2.36 -1.18 16.22
CA LEU A 128 -3.63 -1.54 16.85
C LEU A 128 -3.39 -2.13 18.24
N LEU A 129 -4.13 -1.64 19.25
CA LEU A 129 -4.23 -2.28 20.56
C LEU A 129 -5.62 -2.93 20.68
N ALA A 130 -5.70 -4.21 20.35
CA ALA A 130 -6.94 -4.96 20.35
C ALA A 130 -7.35 -5.39 21.77
N LYS A 131 -8.64 -5.25 22.08
CA LYS A 131 -9.28 -5.75 23.31
C LYS A 131 -10.22 -6.89 22.95
N ALA A 132 -10.39 -7.86 23.84
CA ALA A 132 -11.34 -8.96 23.66
C ALA A 132 -12.75 -8.46 23.33
N GLY A 133 -13.34 -8.96 22.26
CA GLY A 133 -14.66 -8.56 21.76
C GLY A 133 -14.72 -7.14 21.17
N GLY A 134 -13.57 -6.48 21.00
CA GLY A 134 -13.51 -5.15 20.38
C GLY A 134 -13.76 -5.20 18.88
N GLU A 135 -14.30 -4.11 18.34
CA GLU A 135 -14.43 -3.87 16.89
C GLU A 135 -13.61 -2.65 16.52
N TYR A 136 -12.81 -2.77 15.47
CA TYR A 136 -11.90 -1.74 14.98
C TYR A 136 -12.07 -1.55 13.49
N TYR A 137 -12.06 -0.31 13.03
CA TYR A 137 -12.36 0.06 11.67
C TYR A 137 -11.22 0.86 11.08
N PHE A 138 -10.67 0.39 9.96
CA PHE A 138 -9.59 1.04 9.24
C PHE A 138 -10.00 1.32 7.80
N LEU A 139 -9.77 2.55 7.37
CA LEU A 139 -9.99 2.96 6.00
C LEU A 139 -8.69 2.82 5.21
N ALA A 140 -8.69 1.98 4.19
CA ALA A 140 -7.61 1.85 3.23
C ALA A 140 -7.86 2.82 2.07
N ASP A 141 -7.26 4.00 2.12
CA ASP A 141 -7.37 4.98 1.03
C ASP A 141 -6.33 4.69 -0.05
N THR A 142 -6.85 4.35 -1.24
CA THR A 142 -6.03 4.04 -2.42
C THR A 142 -6.02 5.17 -3.44
N ALA A 143 -6.86 6.19 -3.25
CA ALA A 143 -7.06 7.24 -4.22
C ALA A 143 -6.05 8.38 -4.08
N GLY A 144 -5.56 8.61 -2.85
CA GLY A 144 -4.65 9.71 -2.54
C GLY A 144 -5.13 11.03 -3.11
N PHE A 145 -6.13 11.67 -2.49
CA PHE A 145 -6.73 12.91 -3.03
C PHE A 145 -5.71 14.05 -3.18
N ILE A 146 -4.67 14.06 -2.35
CA ILE A 146 -3.63 15.11 -2.35
C ILE A 146 -2.41 14.67 -3.19
N LEU A 147 -2.04 13.40 -3.14
CA LEU A 147 -0.91 12.84 -3.89
C LEU A 147 -1.35 11.53 -4.56
N PRO A 148 -1.66 11.56 -5.87
CA PRO A 148 -2.10 10.38 -6.60
C PRO A 148 -1.12 9.22 -6.44
N GLY A 149 -1.61 8.09 -5.94
CA GLY A 149 -0.83 6.87 -5.81
C GLY A 149 -0.34 6.54 -4.40
N LEU A 150 -0.43 7.44 -3.43
CA LEU A 150 -0.15 7.10 -2.03
C LEU A 150 -1.24 6.18 -1.48
N LEU A 151 -0.80 5.26 -0.64
CA LEU A 151 -1.66 4.36 0.12
C LEU A 151 -1.67 4.86 1.57
N ALA A 152 -2.84 5.02 2.15
CA ALA A 152 -3.02 5.35 3.55
C ALA A 152 -3.87 4.29 4.26
N LEU A 153 -3.61 4.06 5.53
CA LEU A 153 -4.40 3.20 6.40
C LEU A 153 -4.73 4.02 7.65
N GLU A 154 -5.98 4.41 7.78
CA GLU A 154 -6.44 5.34 8.81
C GLU A 154 -7.44 4.64 9.73
N ASP A 155 -7.30 4.82 11.04
CA ASP A 155 -8.28 4.44 12.03
C ASP A 155 -9.49 5.38 11.93
N ILE A 156 -10.70 4.83 11.80
CA ILE A 156 -11.95 5.58 11.71
C ILE A 156 -12.90 5.19 12.84
N ASP A 157 -13.82 6.07 13.18
CA ASP A 157 -14.79 5.79 14.24
C ASP A 157 -15.78 4.68 13.86
N ALA A 158 -16.43 4.11 14.89
CA ALA A 158 -17.31 2.97 14.71
C ALA A 158 -18.58 3.30 13.90
N ASP A 159 -19.09 4.52 13.98
CA ASP A 159 -20.31 4.92 13.29
C ASP A 159 -20.02 5.07 11.79
N GLU A 160 -18.91 5.70 11.44
CA GLU A 160 -18.43 5.77 10.06
C GLU A 160 -18.13 4.38 9.51
N GLY A 161 -17.38 3.57 10.28
CA GLY A 161 -17.03 2.19 9.87
C GLY A 161 -18.26 1.34 9.59
N LYS A 162 -19.27 1.35 10.45
CA LYS A 162 -20.54 0.61 10.26
C LYS A 162 -21.31 1.10 9.04
N LEU A 163 -21.37 2.42 8.82
CA LEU A 163 -22.00 2.98 7.62
C LEU A 163 -21.31 2.50 6.36
N LEU A 164 -20.00 2.52 6.34
CA LEU A 164 -19.22 2.09 5.19
C LEU A 164 -19.40 0.58 4.90
N ILE A 165 -19.37 -0.27 5.92
CA ILE A 165 -19.62 -1.71 5.78
C ILE A 165 -21.02 -1.99 5.23
N ALA A 166 -22.04 -1.26 5.72
CA ALA A 166 -23.42 -1.45 5.25
C ALA A 166 -23.60 -1.17 3.75
N THR A 167 -22.69 -0.42 3.13
CA THR A 167 -22.74 -0.04 1.73
C THR A 167 -21.76 -0.79 0.84
N ARG A 168 -20.95 -1.68 1.40
CA ARG A 168 -19.87 -2.40 0.68
C ARG A 168 -20.06 -3.92 0.76
N GLY A 169 -19.41 -4.62 -0.16
CA GLY A 169 -19.41 -6.09 -0.17
C GLY A 169 -18.30 -6.68 0.69
N LEU A 170 -18.54 -7.86 1.25
CA LEU A 170 -17.53 -8.65 1.95
C LEU A 170 -16.51 -9.21 0.95
N ALA A 171 -15.24 -8.95 1.15
CA ALA A 171 -14.17 -9.54 0.37
C ALA A 171 -13.87 -10.97 0.83
N LYS A 172 -13.76 -11.87 -0.12
CA LYS A 172 -13.34 -13.27 0.05
C LYS A 172 -12.06 -13.49 -0.73
N PRO A 173 -10.91 -13.49 -0.09
CA PRO A 173 -9.59 -13.67 -0.74
C PRO A 173 -9.30 -15.13 -1.09
#